data_f78a9c5032b784e0accb1be6bbc35484
#
_entry.id   f78a9c5032b784e0accb1be6bbc35484
#
_cell.length_a   1.000
_cell.length_b   1.000
_cell.length_c   1.000
_cell.angle_alpha   90.00
_cell.angle_beta   90.00
_cell.angle_gamma   90.00
#
_symmetry.space_group_name_H-M   'P 1'
#
loop_
_entity.id
_entity.type
_entity.pdbx_description
1 polymer ?
#
loop_
_entity_poly.entity_id
_entity_poly.type
_entity_poly.pdbx_seq_one_letter_code
_entity_poly.pdbx_strand_id
1 'polypeptide(L)'
;MTVGKEAGLNERFLSRLKLDNPYCPVFYSLIKTHKLSASDMHSMSGATYKIRPIISCEGGPTDRISWFLNKIVSQLLDKVPSHLTNTSHFLEHLRRTNFDLNCVMESFDVASLYTNVTNSSALQALSKMLELHARDVLMYGLSKARVMTLIKECLNCNIFKWSGTYFSQVRGLAMGQRLAPVLAICFMSKIEEPVLSRCPLMYCRYIDDCCIVTSTQSEMDECFTILNQQSQYISFTREKPCDGWLPYLNTQLMLANGTLHVKWYRKESSKNIILHARSAHPTAVKRAIVRNVFKTALEVSSGESERQESLRMANEIMSSNGYSSRPRRARKPTAANGGNRNERKLPLCLPFISDRVSAAIRQCLTQAHLQDVVLVNIPNENIRRQLVRNRLYDKACVIRNCVVCPYGRIGDCTKTGVVYQIECLTCHATYIGETGRPLSVRINEHLASKRRQSLISPLGKHRKEDHCGNDFDVQCTILAFETEISARKALEALWILARTPGLNSRNEQMSITSDLMPFLSLCEL
;
A
#
# COMPACT_ATOMS: atom_id res chain seq x y z
N MET A 1 -23.16 1.35 6.51
CA MET A 1 -23.31 0.86 7.91
C MET A 1 -24.62 0.12 8.11
N THR A 2 -25.75 0.64 7.65
CA THR A 2 -27.09 0.00 7.75
C THR A 2 -27.08 -1.42 7.18
N VAL A 3 -26.63 -1.61 5.94
CA VAL A 3 -26.51 -2.94 5.28
C VAL A 3 -25.68 -3.95 6.10
N GLY A 4 -24.64 -3.49 6.79
CA GLY A 4 -23.82 -4.36 7.65
C GLY A 4 -24.56 -4.79 8.93
N LYS A 5 -25.31 -3.88 9.56
CA LYS A 5 -26.14 -4.19 10.74
C LYS A 5 -27.26 -5.18 10.39
N GLU A 6 -27.97 -4.94 9.30
CA GLU A 6 -28.99 -5.86 8.78
C GLU A 6 -28.43 -7.24 8.40
N ALA A 7 -27.16 -7.32 8.06
CA ALA A 7 -26.45 -8.58 7.80
C ALA A 7 -25.99 -9.29 9.09
N GLY A 8 -26.24 -8.73 10.27
CA GLY A 8 -25.83 -9.33 11.54
C GLY A 8 -24.34 -9.16 11.85
N LEU A 9 -23.63 -8.25 11.17
CA LEU A 9 -22.23 -7.97 11.48
C LEU A 9 -22.11 -7.26 12.83
N ASN A 10 -21.14 -7.71 13.65
CA ASN A 10 -20.88 -7.17 14.97
C ASN A 10 -20.60 -5.66 14.92
N GLU A 11 -21.19 -4.88 15.82
CA GLU A 11 -21.03 -3.41 15.87
C GLU A 11 -19.58 -2.97 16.03
N ARG A 12 -18.77 -3.69 16.81
CA ARG A 12 -17.32 -3.43 16.94
C ARG A 12 -16.58 -3.61 15.61
N PHE A 13 -17.01 -4.57 14.78
CA PHE A 13 -16.45 -4.77 13.45
C PHE A 13 -16.89 -3.65 12.51
N LEU A 14 -18.17 -3.30 12.53
CA LEU A 14 -18.71 -2.19 11.72
C LEU A 14 -18.05 -0.84 12.08
N SER A 15 -17.79 -0.57 13.36
CA SER A 15 -17.08 0.63 13.78
C SER A 15 -15.64 0.69 13.23
N ARG A 16 -14.97 -0.46 13.07
CA ARG A 16 -13.64 -0.54 12.45
C ARG A 16 -13.66 -0.28 10.94
N LEU A 17 -14.80 -0.53 10.26
CA LEU A 17 -14.96 -0.24 8.83
C LEU A 17 -15.26 1.24 8.58
N LYS A 18 -15.71 1.98 9.59
CA LYS A 18 -15.95 3.41 9.52
C LYS A 18 -14.62 4.16 9.64
N LEU A 19 -14.40 5.11 8.75
CA LEU A 19 -13.36 6.13 8.87
C LEU A 19 -14.02 7.42 9.36
N ASP A 20 -13.59 7.93 10.52
CA ASP A 20 -14.17 9.14 11.09
C ASP A 20 -13.77 10.40 10.32
N ASN A 21 -12.56 10.42 9.76
CA ASN A 21 -12.04 11.53 8.95
C ASN A 21 -11.44 10.98 7.64
N PRO A 22 -12.27 10.61 6.66
CA PRO A 22 -11.78 10.10 5.39
C PRO A 22 -11.12 11.21 4.57
N TYR A 23 -10.03 10.88 3.89
CA TYR A 23 -9.43 11.77 2.91
C TYR A 23 -10.14 11.64 1.56
N CYS A 24 -10.29 12.77 0.85
CA CYS A 24 -10.70 12.69 -0.53
C CYS A 24 -9.61 12.01 -1.36
N PRO A 25 -9.94 10.99 -2.18
CA PRO A 25 -8.99 10.40 -3.11
C PRO A 25 -8.32 11.45 -3.99
N VAL A 26 -7.03 11.27 -4.26
CA VAL A 26 -6.23 12.19 -5.06
C VAL A 26 -5.86 11.54 -6.38
N PHE A 27 -6.08 12.30 -7.46
CA PHE A 27 -5.63 11.91 -8.78
C PHE A 27 -4.18 12.35 -9.00
N TYR A 28 -3.38 11.44 -9.56
CA TYR A 28 -2.07 11.74 -10.13
C TYR A 28 -1.78 10.82 -11.31
N SER A 29 -0.86 11.21 -12.16
CA SER A 29 -0.48 10.41 -13.33
C SER A 29 0.97 9.99 -13.26
N LEU A 30 1.25 8.79 -13.75
CA LEU A 30 2.61 8.30 -13.98
C LEU A 30 2.86 8.27 -15.48
N ILE A 31 3.91 8.98 -15.93
CA ILE A 31 4.32 8.95 -17.32
C ILE A 31 5.01 7.62 -17.63
N LYS A 32 4.64 6.96 -18.72
CA LYS A 32 5.29 5.73 -19.21
C LYS A 32 6.58 6.09 -19.94
N THR A 33 7.62 6.47 -19.19
CA THR A 33 8.89 6.97 -19.74
C THR A 33 9.59 5.96 -20.66
N HIS A 34 9.39 4.66 -20.44
CA HIS A 34 9.95 3.59 -21.28
C HIS A 34 9.32 3.48 -22.69
N LYS A 35 8.23 4.21 -22.94
CA LYS A 35 7.57 4.30 -24.25
C LYS A 35 7.86 5.63 -24.98
N LEU A 36 8.76 6.45 -24.43
CA LEU A 36 9.21 7.68 -25.06
C LEU A 36 10.41 7.40 -25.94
N SER A 37 10.38 7.89 -27.18
CA SER A 37 11.55 7.90 -28.03
C SER A 37 12.54 9.00 -27.60
N ALA A 38 13.78 8.92 -28.03
CA ALA A 38 14.78 9.97 -27.77
C ALA A 38 14.33 11.34 -28.33
N SER A 39 13.62 11.34 -29.46
CA SER A 39 13.01 12.54 -30.05
C SER A 39 11.88 13.13 -29.19
N ASP A 40 11.07 12.28 -28.56
CA ASP A 40 9.97 12.74 -27.67
C ASP A 40 10.49 13.43 -26.41
N MET A 41 11.66 13.02 -25.91
CA MET A 41 12.28 13.60 -24.72
C MET A 41 12.84 15.01 -24.95
N HIS A 42 13.15 15.36 -26.20
CA HIS A 42 13.69 16.69 -26.58
C HIS A 42 12.62 17.64 -27.14
N SER A 43 11.45 17.13 -27.50
CA SER A 43 10.35 17.92 -28.02
C SER A 43 9.53 18.53 -26.89
N MET A 44 9.66 19.84 -26.68
CA MET A 44 8.80 20.60 -25.77
C MET A 44 7.40 20.88 -26.35
N SER A 45 7.10 20.48 -27.58
CA SER A 45 5.81 20.67 -28.21
C SER A 45 4.91 19.48 -27.92
N GLY A 46 3.81 19.68 -27.21
CA GLY A 46 2.56 18.92 -27.15
C GLY A 46 2.57 17.40 -27.39
N ALA A 47 3.70 16.72 -27.16
CA ALA A 47 3.80 15.28 -27.33
C ALA A 47 2.76 14.59 -26.44
N THR A 48 1.98 13.69 -27.03
CA THR A 48 0.95 12.92 -26.32
C THR A 48 1.61 11.87 -25.44
N TYR A 49 2.02 12.25 -24.23
CA TYR A 49 2.61 11.34 -23.28
C TYR A 49 1.63 10.25 -22.89
N LYS A 50 2.02 9.00 -23.04
CA LYS A 50 1.25 7.87 -22.48
C LYS A 50 1.35 7.91 -20.96
N ILE A 51 0.22 8.09 -20.30
CA ILE A 51 0.13 8.19 -18.85
C ILE A 51 -0.60 6.97 -18.25
N ARG A 52 -0.33 6.71 -16.99
CA ARG A 52 -1.11 5.80 -16.15
C ARG A 52 -1.85 6.65 -15.11
N PRO A 53 -3.18 6.79 -15.23
CA PRO A 53 -3.97 7.55 -14.26
C PRO A 53 -4.11 6.75 -12.96
N ILE A 54 -3.75 7.34 -11.84
CA ILE A 54 -3.86 6.72 -10.52
C ILE A 54 -4.82 7.54 -9.66
N ILE A 55 -5.80 6.87 -9.06
CA ILE A 55 -6.68 7.45 -8.05
C ILE A 55 -6.36 6.78 -6.72
N SER A 56 -5.64 7.49 -5.85
CA SER A 56 -5.26 6.95 -4.53
C SER A 56 -6.47 6.95 -3.60
N CYS A 57 -7.09 5.79 -3.42
CA CYS A 57 -8.24 5.61 -2.52
C CYS A 57 -7.83 5.27 -1.09
N GLU A 58 -6.53 5.20 -0.77
CA GLU A 58 -6.03 4.92 0.57
C GLU A 58 -6.46 6.01 1.56
N GLY A 59 -7.07 5.59 2.68
CA GLY A 59 -7.67 6.50 3.65
C GLY A 59 -8.93 7.24 3.16
N GLY A 60 -9.43 6.88 1.98
CA GLY A 60 -10.68 7.40 1.42
C GLY A 60 -11.93 6.80 2.09
N PRO A 61 -13.12 7.36 1.79
CA PRO A 61 -14.37 6.95 2.46
C PRO A 61 -14.69 5.45 2.35
N THR A 62 -14.30 4.82 1.24
CA THR A 62 -14.57 3.41 0.94
C THR A 62 -13.39 2.48 1.21
N ASP A 63 -12.23 2.96 1.66
CA ASP A 63 -11.00 2.17 1.74
C ASP A 63 -11.16 0.92 2.63
N ARG A 64 -11.68 1.07 3.85
CA ARG A 64 -11.86 -0.05 4.78
C ARG A 64 -12.97 -1.01 4.34
N ILE A 65 -14.03 -0.48 3.73
CA ILE A 65 -15.13 -1.28 3.17
C ILE A 65 -14.59 -2.09 1.99
N SER A 66 -13.87 -1.45 1.07
CA SER A 66 -13.22 -2.12 -0.07
C SER A 66 -12.22 -3.18 0.38
N TRP A 67 -11.47 -2.94 1.47
CA TRP A 67 -10.58 -3.95 2.06
C TRP A 67 -11.35 -5.18 2.55
N PHE A 68 -12.48 -4.98 3.23
CA PHE A 68 -13.32 -6.09 3.71
C PHE A 68 -13.95 -6.86 2.55
N LEU A 69 -14.53 -6.14 1.57
CA LEU A 69 -15.11 -6.76 0.38
C LEU A 69 -14.04 -7.50 -0.43
N ASN A 70 -12.83 -6.96 -0.52
CA ASN A 70 -11.72 -7.64 -1.19
C ASN A 70 -11.37 -8.98 -0.53
N LYS A 71 -11.47 -9.11 0.80
CA LYS A 71 -11.30 -10.42 1.47
C LYS A 71 -12.34 -11.46 1.04
N ILE A 72 -13.55 -11.03 0.70
CA ILE A 72 -14.60 -11.91 0.21
C ILE A 72 -14.30 -12.32 -1.24
N VAL A 73 -14.13 -11.33 -2.13
CA VAL A 73 -14.04 -11.59 -3.56
C VAL A 73 -12.69 -12.15 -4.02
N SER A 74 -11.60 -11.92 -3.27
CA SER A 74 -10.29 -12.48 -3.60
C SER A 74 -10.23 -14.01 -3.51
N GLN A 75 -11.15 -14.64 -2.79
CA GLN A 75 -11.29 -16.11 -2.78
C GLN A 75 -11.68 -16.68 -4.16
N LEU A 76 -12.24 -15.84 -5.04
CA LEU A 76 -12.55 -16.25 -6.41
C LEU A 76 -11.31 -16.35 -7.31
N LEU A 77 -10.19 -15.74 -6.94
CA LEU A 77 -8.98 -15.75 -7.77
C LEU A 77 -8.45 -17.17 -7.98
N ASP A 78 -8.54 -18.03 -6.96
CA ASP A 78 -8.15 -19.44 -7.05
C ASP A 78 -9.10 -20.29 -7.93
N LYS A 79 -10.24 -19.70 -8.34
CA LYS A 79 -11.22 -20.33 -9.22
C LYS A 79 -11.06 -19.89 -10.68
N VAL A 80 -10.10 -19.02 -10.99
CA VAL A 80 -9.79 -18.60 -12.36
C VAL A 80 -8.62 -19.44 -12.88
N PRO A 81 -8.84 -20.38 -13.83
CA PRO A 81 -7.82 -21.33 -14.24
C PRO A 81 -6.56 -20.69 -14.83
N SER A 82 -6.74 -19.56 -15.54
CA SER A 82 -5.66 -18.81 -16.18
C SER A 82 -4.86 -17.95 -15.22
N HIS A 83 -5.38 -17.67 -14.01
CA HIS A 83 -4.81 -16.66 -13.13
C HIS A 83 -3.49 -17.10 -12.50
N LEU A 84 -2.47 -16.28 -12.69
CA LEU A 84 -1.17 -16.43 -12.05
C LEU A 84 -1.06 -15.50 -10.83
N THR A 85 -0.59 -16.03 -9.72
CA THR A 85 -0.32 -15.24 -8.51
C THR A 85 1.08 -14.62 -8.52
N ASN A 86 2.04 -15.27 -9.15
CA ASN A 86 3.45 -14.85 -9.23
C ASN A 86 4.22 -15.69 -10.27
N THR A 87 5.47 -15.31 -10.50
CA THR A 87 6.37 -16.05 -11.42
C THR A 87 6.59 -17.50 -11.03
N SER A 88 6.66 -17.84 -9.74
CA SER A 88 6.86 -19.25 -9.33
C SER A 88 5.67 -20.12 -9.74
N HIS A 89 4.44 -19.59 -9.63
CA HIS A 89 3.24 -20.25 -10.10
C HIS A 89 3.26 -20.44 -11.62
N PHE A 90 3.70 -19.44 -12.37
CA PHE A 90 3.92 -19.54 -13.82
C PHE A 90 4.94 -20.64 -14.18
N LEU A 91 6.09 -20.68 -13.52
CA LEU A 91 7.11 -21.71 -13.74
C LEU A 91 6.60 -23.12 -13.42
N GLU A 92 5.70 -23.24 -12.48
CA GLU A 92 5.05 -24.52 -12.16
C GLU A 92 4.13 -24.99 -13.30
N HIS A 93 3.33 -24.08 -13.89
CA HIS A 93 2.54 -24.38 -15.09
C HIS A 93 3.44 -24.81 -16.26
N LEU A 94 4.52 -24.07 -16.52
CA LEU A 94 5.48 -24.41 -17.57
C LEU A 94 6.09 -25.82 -17.39
N ARG A 95 6.46 -26.20 -16.17
CA ARG A 95 7.04 -27.53 -15.88
C ARG A 95 6.06 -28.68 -16.04
N ARG A 96 4.76 -28.40 -15.94
CA ARG A 96 3.68 -29.39 -16.10
C ARG A 96 3.22 -29.53 -17.54
N THR A 97 3.58 -28.59 -18.41
CA THR A 97 3.18 -28.60 -19.82
C THR A 97 4.17 -29.40 -20.64
N ASN A 98 3.70 -30.33 -21.44
CA ASN A 98 4.51 -31.05 -22.42
C ASN A 98 4.59 -30.23 -23.70
N PHE A 99 5.79 -30.02 -24.19
CA PHE A 99 6.04 -29.25 -25.41
C PHE A 99 6.49 -30.18 -26.53
N ASP A 100 5.82 -30.09 -27.68
CA ASP A 100 6.21 -30.78 -28.90
C ASP A 100 7.17 -29.92 -29.73
N LEU A 101 7.79 -30.52 -30.73
CA LEU A 101 8.79 -29.86 -31.59
C LEU A 101 8.27 -28.59 -32.30
N ASN A 102 7.00 -28.55 -32.62
CA ASN A 102 6.37 -27.48 -33.42
C ASN A 102 5.56 -26.48 -32.59
N CYS A 103 5.60 -26.55 -31.26
CA CYS A 103 4.85 -25.65 -30.41
C CYS A 103 5.24 -24.20 -30.62
N VAL A 104 4.28 -23.33 -30.61
CA VAL A 104 4.43 -21.86 -30.69
C VAL A 104 4.11 -21.23 -29.36
N MET A 105 4.97 -20.33 -28.90
CA MET A 105 4.80 -19.58 -27.66
C MET A 105 4.81 -18.09 -27.95
N GLU A 106 3.79 -17.37 -27.47
CA GLU A 106 3.69 -15.93 -27.61
C GLU A 106 3.11 -15.30 -26.34
N SER A 107 3.32 -14.01 -26.15
CA SER A 107 2.67 -13.23 -25.08
C SER A 107 1.73 -12.18 -25.65
N PHE A 108 0.62 -11.96 -24.96
CA PHE A 108 -0.35 -10.93 -25.29
C PHE A 108 -0.51 -9.98 -24.12
N ASP A 109 -0.52 -8.67 -24.39
CA ASP A 109 -0.73 -7.61 -23.40
C ASP A 109 -2.08 -6.94 -23.62
N VAL A 110 -2.87 -6.80 -22.56
CA VAL A 110 -4.18 -6.14 -22.64
C VAL A 110 -4.00 -4.62 -22.59
N ALA A 111 -4.33 -3.97 -23.68
CA ALA A 111 -4.17 -2.52 -23.79
C ALA A 111 -5.08 -1.77 -22.81
N SER A 112 -4.46 -1.10 -21.82
CA SER A 112 -5.16 -0.20 -20.89
C SER A 112 -6.35 -0.86 -20.15
N LEU A 113 -6.21 -2.10 -19.69
CA LEU A 113 -7.23 -2.92 -19.05
C LEU A 113 -8.09 -2.11 -18.05
N TYR A 114 -7.49 -1.51 -17.04
CA TYR A 114 -8.22 -0.83 -15.96
C TYR A 114 -9.08 0.35 -16.43
N THR A 115 -8.67 1.07 -17.46
CA THR A 115 -9.42 2.20 -18.00
C THR A 115 -10.53 1.78 -18.96
N ASN A 116 -10.44 0.58 -19.52
CA ASN A 116 -11.36 0.07 -20.53
C ASN A 116 -12.46 -0.83 -19.98
N VAL A 117 -12.25 -1.46 -18.80
CA VAL A 117 -13.28 -2.25 -18.14
C VAL A 117 -14.37 -1.34 -17.58
N THR A 118 -15.62 -1.51 -18.00
CA THR A 118 -16.76 -0.77 -17.44
C THR A 118 -17.16 -1.35 -16.08
N ASN A 119 -17.67 -0.50 -15.17
CA ASN A 119 -18.16 -0.94 -13.88
C ASN A 119 -19.26 -2.01 -14.01
N SER A 120 -20.17 -1.84 -14.99
CA SER A 120 -21.27 -2.77 -15.25
C SER A 120 -20.75 -4.14 -15.68
N SER A 121 -19.80 -4.19 -16.62
CA SER A 121 -19.21 -5.46 -17.09
C SER A 121 -18.44 -6.19 -16.00
N ALA A 122 -17.68 -5.44 -15.19
CA ALA A 122 -16.96 -6.00 -14.05
C ALA A 122 -17.91 -6.59 -12.98
N LEU A 123 -19.01 -5.87 -12.66
CA LEU A 123 -20.03 -6.35 -11.73
C LEU A 123 -20.76 -7.57 -12.26
N GLN A 124 -21.07 -7.61 -13.56
CA GLN A 124 -21.72 -8.77 -14.19
C GLN A 124 -20.83 -10.01 -14.12
N ALA A 125 -19.55 -9.88 -14.46
CA ALA A 125 -18.60 -10.98 -14.38
C ALA A 125 -18.43 -11.49 -12.93
N LEU A 126 -18.27 -10.58 -11.97
CA LEU A 126 -18.21 -10.93 -10.56
C LEU A 126 -19.48 -11.63 -10.07
N SER A 127 -20.68 -11.16 -10.46
CA SER A 127 -21.95 -11.78 -10.08
C SER A 127 -22.04 -13.23 -10.58
N LYS A 128 -21.65 -13.47 -11.85
CA LYS A 128 -21.60 -14.83 -12.42
C LYS A 128 -20.64 -15.74 -11.62
N MET A 129 -19.46 -15.26 -11.29
CA MET A 129 -18.49 -16.03 -10.51
C MET A 129 -18.98 -16.33 -9.09
N LEU A 130 -19.58 -15.35 -8.39
CA LEU A 130 -20.16 -15.55 -7.08
C LEU A 130 -21.35 -16.54 -7.08
N GLU A 131 -22.08 -16.66 -8.19
CA GLU A 131 -23.11 -17.69 -8.38
C GLU A 131 -22.51 -19.07 -8.53
N LEU A 132 -21.56 -19.21 -9.45
CA LEU A 132 -20.90 -20.48 -9.74
C LEU A 132 -20.19 -21.07 -8.52
N HIS A 133 -19.61 -20.21 -7.69
CA HIS A 133 -18.79 -20.60 -6.52
C HIS A 133 -19.43 -20.21 -5.17
N ALA A 134 -20.77 -20.11 -5.12
CA ALA A 134 -21.48 -19.65 -3.93
C ALA A 134 -21.18 -20.45 -2.65
N ARG A 135 -20.86 -21.75 -2.78
CA ARG A 135 -20.55 -22.66 -1.67
C ARG A 135 -19.10 -22.54 -1.18
N ASP A 136 -18.21 -22.04 -2.02
CA ASP A 136 -16.75 -22.00 -1.78
C ASP A 136 -16.31 -20.67 -1.19
N VAL A 137 -17.13 -19.62 -1.27
CA VAL A 137 -16.78 -18.27 -0.86
C VAL A 137 -17.34 -17.95 0.52
N LEU A 138 -16.48 -17.65 1.47
CA LEU A 138 -16.87 -17.22 2.80
C LEU A 138 -17.38 -15.77 2.77
N MET A 139 -18.68 -15.59 2.91
CA MET A 139 -19.37 -14.30 2.79
C MET A 139 -19.45 -13.51 4.11
N TYR A 140 -18.95 -14.04 5.23
CA TYR A 140 -19.02 -13.42 6.56
C TYR A 140 -20.41 -12.93 6.97
N GLY A 141 -21.45 -13.70 6.66
CA GLY A 141 -22.86 -13.40 6.97
C GLY A 141 -23.57 -12.47 5.97
N LEU A 142 -22.87 -11.96 4.97
CA LEU A 142 -23.47 -11.18 3.90
C LEU A 142 -24.10 -12.08 2.84
N SER A 143 -25.26 -11.69 2.31
CA SER A 143 -25.80 -12.30 1.09
C SER A 143 -25.06 -11.79 -0.16
N LYS A 144 -25.08 -12.56 -1.26
CA LYS A 144 -24.53 -12.13 -2.55
C LYS A 144 -25.06 -10.74 -2.95
N ALA A 145 -26.39 -10.52 -2.83
CA ALA A 145 -27.00 -9.25 -3.19
C ALA A 145 -26.39 -8.08 -2.39
N ARG A 146 -26.17 -8.26 -1.08
CA ARG A 146 -25.55 -7.22 -0.22
C ARG A 146 -24.09 -6.97 -0.59
N VAL A 147 -23.31 -8.02 -0.88
CA VAL A 147 -21.93 -7.88 -1.35
C VAL A 147 -21.89 -7.08 -2.66
N MET A 148 -22.75 -7.44 -3.63
CA MET A 148 -22.82 -6.74 -4.91
C MET A 148 -23.24 -5.28 -4.76
N THR A 149 -24.22 -4.98 -3.90
CA THR A 149 -24.64 -3.61 -3.60
C THR A 149 -23.48 -2.79 -3.02
N LEU A 150 -22.78 -3.33 -2.02
CA LEU A 150 -21.64 -2.63 -1.40
C LEU A 150 -20.49 -2.40 -2.38
N ILE A 151 -20.19 -3.35 -3.26
CA ILE A 151 -19.17 -3.19 -4.31
C ILE A 151 -19.60 -2.10 -5.29
N LYS A 152 -20.86 -2.10 -5.74
CA LYS A 152 -21.41 -1.07 -6.62
C LYS A 152 -21.27 0.32 -5.99
N GLU A 153 -21.61 0.48 -4.71
CA GLU A 153 -21.45 1.75 -4.01
C GLU A 153 -19.97 2.16 -3.86
N CYS A 154 -19.07 1.20 -3.63
CA CYS A 154 -17.63 1.50 -3.63
C CYS A 154 -17.14 2.00 -5.00
N LEU A 155 -17.65 1.46 -6.09
CA LEU A 155 -17.31 1.90 -7.46
C LEU A 155 -17.93 3.27 -7.79
N ASN A 156 -19.15 3.53 -7.36
CA ASN A 156 -19.83 4.82 -7.54
C ASN A 156 -19.15 5.94 -6.72
N CYS A 157 -18.52 5.59 -5.59
CA CYS A 157 -17.82 6.53 -4.71
C CYS A 157 -16.40 6.88 -5.19
N ASN A 158 -16.06 6.65 -6.46
CA ASN A 158 -14.77 7.04 -7.05
C ASN A 158 -14.72 8.53 -7.37
N ILE A 159 -14.89 9.35 -6.33
CA ILE A 159 -14.76 10.80 -6.40
C ILE A 159 -13.32 11.15 -5.99
N PHE A 160 -12.66 11.98 -6.78
CA PHE A 160 -11.28 12.41 -6.51
C PHE A 160 -11.14 13.93 -6.69
N LYS A 161 -10.13 14.47 -6.03
CA LYS A 161 -9.76 15.89 -6.13
C LYS A 161 -8.55 16.06 -7.03
N TRP A 162 -8.64 16.99 -7.97
CA TRP A 162 -7.54 17.40 -8.84
C TRP A 162 -7.56 18.91 -9.05
N SER A 163 -6.43 19.57 -8.86
CA SER A 163 -6.30 21.04 -9.00
C SER A 163 -7.39 21.84 -8.27
N GLY A 164 -7.76 21.40 -7.05
CA GLY A 164 -8.77 22.07 -6.24
C GLY A 164 -10.22 21.70 -6.55
N THR A 165 -10.50 21.05 -7.68
CA THR A 165 -11.85 20.67 -8.15
C THR A 165 -12.11 19.19 -7.93
N TYR A 166 -13.37 18.83 -7.67
CA TYR A 166 -13.82 17.45 -7.49
C TYR A 166 -14.33 16.87 -8.81
N PHE A 167 -13.90 15.64 -9.08
CA PHE A 167 -14.28 14.87 -10.27
C PHE A 167 -14.78 13.50 -9.86
N SER A 168 -15.68 12.94 -10.65
CA SER A 168 -16.13 11.56 -10.53
C SER A 168 -15.55 10.73 -11.68
N GLN A 169 -15.04 9.54 -11.37
CA GLN A 169 -14.62 8.60 -12.41
C GLN A 169 -15.86 7.95 -13.01
N VAL A 170 -16.15 8.25 -14.27
CA VAL A 170 -17.33 7.75 -15.00
C VAL A 170 -17.07 6.36 -15.57
N ARG A 171 -15.85 6.04 -15.99
CA ARG A 171 -15.48 4.80 -16.66
C ARG A 171 -14.16 4.25 -16.13
N GLY A 172 -14.04 2.95 -16.12
CA GLY A 172 -12.84 2.23 -15.73
C GLY A 172 -12.80 1.90 -14.25
N LEU A 173 -11.90 0.99 -13.91
CA LEU A 173 -11.59 0.63 -12.53
C LEU A 173 -10.47 1.54 -12.01
N ALA A 174 -10.66 2.15 -10.85
CA ALA A 174 -9.68 3.08 -10.29
C ALA A 174 -8.37 2.36 -9.91
N MET A 175 -7.28 2.71 -10.59
CA MET A 175 -5.95 2.24 -10.21
C MET A 175 -5.56 2.87 -8.87
N GLY A 176 -5.70 2.11 -7.78
CA GLY A 176 -5.49 2.53 -6.39
C GLY A 176 -6.64 2.14 -5.46
N GLN A 177 -7.75 1.64 -6.01
CA GLN A 177 -8.83 1.02 -5.26
C GLN A 177 -8.53 -0.47 -5.04
N ARG A 178 -8.77 -0.97 -3.83
CA ARG A 178 -8.45 -2.36 -3.46
C ARG A 178 -9.21 -3.42 -4.25
N LEU A 179 -10.42 -3.11 -4.71
CA LEU A 179 -11.26 -4.04 -5.48
C LEU A 179 -10.86 -4.13 -6.96
N ALA A 180 -10.20 -3.11 -7.51
CA ALA A 180 -9.92 -3.01 -8.93
C ALA A 180 -9.17 -4.23 -9.52
N PRO A 181 -8.10 -4.78 -8.89
CA PRO A 181 -7.41 -5.94 -9.42
C PRO A 181 -8.30 -7.18 -9.52
N VAL A 182 -9.06 -7.49 -8.47
CA VAL A 182 -9.94 -8.68 -8.46
C VAL A 182 -11.05 -8.53 -9.50
N LEU A 183 -11.65 -7.35 -9.59
CA LEU A 183 -12.70 -7.08 -10.59
C LEU A 183 -12.17 -7.21 -12.03
N ALA A 184 -10.95 -6.72 -12.29
CA ALA A 184 -10.29 -6.87 -13.58
C ALA A 184 -10.04 -8.36 -13.91
N ILE A 185 -9.56 -9.15 -12.94
CA ILE A 185 -9.30 -10.58 -13.11
C ILE A 185 -10.59 -11.35 -13.37
N CYS A 186 -11.67 -11.07 -12.62
CA CYS A 186 -12.99 -11.67 -12.82
C CYS A 186 -13.58 -11.29 -14.19
N PHE A 187 -13.38 -10.06 -14.63
CA PHE A 187 -13.83 -9.64 -15.96
C PHE A 187 -13.05 -10.38 -17.06
N MET A 188 -11.74 -10.46 -16.93
CA MET A 188 -10.88 -11.15 -17.90
C MET A 188 -11.19 -12.63 -17.99
N SER A 189 -11.58 -13.30 -16.90
CA SER A 189 -11.95 -14.73 -16.96
C SER A 189 -13.11 -15.00 -17.92
N LYS A 190 -14.04 -14.03 -18.06
CA LYS A 190 -15.13 -14.10 -19.05
C LYS A 190 -14.60 -13.92 -20.49
N ILE A 191 -13.65 -13.03 -20.70
CA ILE A 191 -13.03 -12.76 -22.01
C ILE A 191 -12.25 -13.98 -22.52
N GLU A 192 -11.63 -14.71 -21.62
CA GLU A 192 -10.77 -15.87 -21.91
C GLU A 192 -11.55 -17.17 -22.14
N GLU A 193 -12.77 -17.27 -21.65
CA GLU A 193 -13.60 -18.48 -21.68
C GLU A 193 -13.64 -19.15 -23.08
N PRO A 194 -13.81 -18.41 -24.22
CA PRO A 194 -13.81 -19.01 -25.55
C PRO A 194 -12.47 -19.59 -25.99
N VAL A 195 -11.35 -18.99 -25.57
CA VAL A 195 -10.01 -19.50 -25.89
C VAL A 195 -9.66 -20.71 -25.01
N LEU A 196 -10.01 -20.65 -23.72
CA LEU A 196 -9.81 -21.79 -22.81
C LEU A 196 -10.61 -23.01 -23.24
N SER A 197 -11.80 -22.83 -23.82
CA SER A 197 -12.63 -23.90 -24.37
C SER A 197 -12.01 -24.61 -25.58
N ARG A 198 -11.02 -23.98 -26.26
CA ARG A 198 -10.24 -24.61 -27.34
C ARG A 198 -9.07 -25.45 -26.81
N CYS A 199 -8.83 -25.43 -25.51
CA CYS A 199 -7.78 -26.21 -24.85
C CYS A 199 -6.38 -25.98 -25.46
N PRO A 200 -5.86 -24.73 -25.54
CA PRO A 200 -4.47 -24.52 -25.93
C PRO A 200 -3.54 -25.30 -24.99
N LEU A 201 -2.33 -25.66 -25.42
CA LEU A 201 -1.39 -26.42 -24.62
C LEU A 201 -1.10 -25.74 -23.26
N MET A 202 -1.05 -24.41 -23.27
CA MET A 202 -0.99 -23.60 -22.05
C MET A 202 -1.62 -22.24 -22.30
N TYR A 203 -2.39 -21.76 -21.32
CA TYR A 203 -2.88 -20.39 -21.25
C TYR A 203 -2.75 -19.90 -19.80
N CYS A 204 -1.91 -18.91 -19.59
CA CYS A 204 -1.70 -18.29 -18.28
C CYS A 204 -1.81 -16.76 -18.37
N ARG A 205 -2.33 -16.12 -17.33
CA ARG A 205 -2.45 -14.67 -17.27
C ARG A 205 -2.05 -14.12 -15.91
N TYR A 206 -1.18 -13.10 -15.94
CA TYR A 206 -0.86 -12.27 -14.78
C TYR A 206 -1.45 -10.87 -14.99
N ILE A 207 -2.66 -10.63 -14.49
CA ILE A 207 -3.47 -9.40 -14.63
C ILE A 207 -3.74 -9.06 -16.09
N ASP A 208 -2.87 -8.30 -16.74
CA ASP A 208 -2.93 -7.83 -18.13
C ASP A 208 -1.98 -8.59 -19.08
N ASP A 209 -0.96 -9.23 -18.57
CA ASP A 209 0.01 -10.00 -19.34
C ASP A 209 -0.44 -11.48 -19.49
N CYS A 210 -0.66 -11.95 -20.73
CA CYS A 210 -0.98 -13.35 -21.04
C CYS A 210 0.21 -14.06 -21.67
N CYS A 211 0.41 -15.34 -21.35
CA CYS A 211 1.34 -16.24 -22.05
C CYS A 211 0.57 -17.44 -22.58
N ILE A 212 0.71 -17.71 -23.86
CA ILE A 212 -0.04 -18.75 -24.57
C ILE A 212 0.94 -19.66 -25.29
N VAL A 213 0.67 -20.97 -25.26
CA VAL A 213 1.37 -21.99 -26.05
C VAL A 213 0.34 -22.80 -26.80
N THR A 214 0.55 -22.96 -28.10
CA THR A 214 -0.31 -23.73 -28.99
C THR A 214 0.52 -24.72 -29.82
N SER A 215 -0.13 -25.71 -30.40
CA SER A 215 0.54 -26.71 -31.26
C SER A 215 0.99 -26.13 -32.60
N THR A 216 0.28 -25.12 -33.10
CA THR A 216 0.54 -24.51 -34.41
C THR A 216 0.40 -23.00 -34.38
N GLN A 217 1.01 -22.32 -35.36
CA GLN A 217 0.86 -20.88 -35.56
C GLN A 217 -0.58 -20.50 -35.92
N SER A 218 -1.29 -21.33 -36.70
CA SER A 218 -2.69 -21.07 -37.06
C SER A 218 -3.60 -21.03 -35.84
N GLU A 219 -3.43 -21.95 -34.90
CA GLU A 219 -4.16 -21.99 -33.64
C GLU A 219 -3.85 -20.75 -32.76
N MET A 220 -2.59 -20.29 -32.74
CA MET A 220 -2.19 -19.07 -32.06
C MET A 220 -2.89 -17.83 -32.66
N ASP A 221 -2.95 -17.74 -33.98
CA ASP A 221 -3.60 -16.63 -34.71
C ASP A 221 -5.12 -16.62 -34.48
N GLU A 222 -5.74 -17.79 -34.40
CA GLU A 222 -7.15 -17.92 -34.01
C GLU A 222 -7.39 -17.48 -32.57
N CYS A 223 -6.57 -17.91 -31.61
CA CYS A 223 -6.68 -17.49 -30.20
C CYS A 223 -6.59 -15.97 -30.07
N PHE A 224 -5.64 -15.35 -30.79
CA PHE A 224 -5.50 -13.89 -30.80
C PHE A 224 -6.73 -13.19 -31.39
N THR A 225 -7.28 -13.71 -32.46
CA THR A 225 -8.48 -13.18 -33.13
C THR A 225 -9.70 -13.29 -32.20
N ILE A 226 -9.91 -14.46 -31.60
CA ILE A 226 -11.04 -14.70 -30.66
C ILE A 226 -10.96 -13.73 -29.48
N LEU A 227 -9.82 -13.56 -28.85
CA LEU A 227 -9.68 -12.63 -27.72
C LEU A 227 -10.02 -11.20 -28.09
N ASN A 228 -9.62 -10.72 -29.26
CA ASN A 228 -9.92 -9.37 -29.73
C ASN A 228 -11.38 -9.16 -30.14
N GLN A 229 -12.14 -10.23 -30.38
CA GLN A 229 -13.56 -10.17 -30.72
C GLN A 229 -14.50 -10.14 -29.51
N GLN A 230 -14.01 -10.44 -28.29
CA GLN A 230 -14.86 -10.57 -27.11
C GLN A 230 -15.40 -9.24 -26.57
N SER A 231 -14.75 -8.12 -26.86
CA SER A 231 -15.16 -6.80 -26.35
C SER A 231 -14.68 -5.69 -27.27
N GLN A 232 -15.56 -4.75 -27.58
CA GLN A 232 -15.20 -3.55 -28.36
C GLN A 232 -14.22 -2.61 -27.64
N TYR A 233 -14.02 -2.78 -26.33
CA TYR A 233 -13.18 -1.91 -25.51
C TYR A 233 -11.86 -2.56 -25.10
N ILE A 234 -11.76 -3.87 -25.21
CA ILE A 234 -10.56 -4.62 -24.85
C ILE A 234 -9.84 -5.02 -26.14
N SER A 235 -8.61 -4.61 -26.24
CA SER A 235 -7.73 -5.00 -27.33
C SER A 235 -6.45 -5.61 -26.77
N PHE A 236 -6.00 -6.66 -27.41
CA PHE A 236 -4.76 -7.33 -27.11
C PHE A 236 -3.68 -6.92 -28.12
N THR A 237 -2.51 -6.64 -27.61
CA THR A 237 -1.30 -6.52 -28.41
C THR A 237 -0.50 -7.82 -28.31
N ARG A 238 0.27 -8.15 -29.35
CA ARG A 238 0.96 -9.41 -29.51
C ARG A 238 2.46 -9.18 -29.48
N GLU A 239 3.18 -9.98 -28.70
CA GLU A 239 4.63 -10.01 -28.66
C GLU A 239 5.10 -11.42 -29.04
N LYS A 240 5.93 -11.49 -30.09
CA LYS A 240 6.54 -12.74 -30.58
C LYS A 240 7.96 -12.87 -30.02
N PRO A 241 8.50 -14.10 -29.92
CA PRO A 241 9.91 -14.28 -29.58
C PRO A 241 10.83 -13.48 -30.51
N CYS A 242 11.79 -12.78 -29.91
CA CYS A 242 12.88 -12.11 -30.63
C CYS A 242 14.16 -12.92 -30.41
N ASP A 243 14.85 -13.28 -31.48
CA ASP A 243 16.03 -14.18 -31.45
C ASP A 243 15.76 -15.48 -30.65
N GLY A 244 14.53 -16.00 -30.77
CA GLY A 244 14.07 -17.20 -30.09
C GLY A 244 13.62 -16.97 -28.61
N TRP A 245 13.87 -15.81 -28.02
CA TRP A 245 13.53 -15.51 -26.64
C TRP A 245 12.26 -14.64 -26.51
N LEU A 246 11.32 -15.08 -25.68
CA LEU A 246 10.11 -14.36 -25.33
C LEU A 246 10.22 -13.82 -23.90
N PRO A 247 10.21 -12.50 -23.68
CA PRO A 247 10.14 -11.94 -22.32
C PRO A 247 8.73 -12.09 -21.76
N TYR A 248 8.61 -12.67 -20.57
CA TYR A 248 7.35 -12.75 -19.84
C TYR A 248 7.58 -12.61 -18.34
N LEU A 249 6.88 -11.69 -17.68
CA LEU A 249 7.10 -11.31 -16.29
C LEU A 249 8.56 -10.92 -16.03
N ASN A 250 9.25 -11.65 -15.16
CA ASN A 250 10.69 -11.48 -14.91
C ASN A 250 11.53 -12.64 -15.46
N THR A 251 11.04 -13.29 -16.52
CA THR A 251 11.70 -14.41 -17.21
C THR A 251 11.89 -14.12 -18.69
N GLN A 252 12.86 -14.74 -19.32
CA GLN A 252 12.92 -14.96 -20.75
C GLN A 252 12.81 -16.45 -21.03
N LEU A 253 11.96 -16.78 -21.99
CA LEU A 253 11.57 -18.13 -22.35
C LEU A 253 12.02 -18.42 -23.77
N MET A 254 12.60 -19.57 -24.01
CA MET A 254 12.91 -20.05 -25.35
C MET A 254 12.48 -21.51 -25.48
N LEU A 255 11.70 -21.79 -26.50
CA LEU A 255 11.28 -23.14 -26.83
C LEU A 255 12.10 -23.60 -28.04
N ALA A 256 12.99 -24.54 -27.83
CA ALA A 256 13.89 -25.08 -28.88
C ALA A 256 13.86 -26.61 -28.86
N ASN A 257 13.50 -27.21 -29.99
CA ASN A 257 13.45 -28.66 -30.16
C ASN A 257 12.64 -29.39 -29.05
N GLY A 258 11.47 -28.85 -28.69
CA GLY A 258 10.63 -29.41 -27.63
C GLY A 258 11.18 -29.19 -26.21
N THR A 259 12.32 -28.52 -26.09
CA THR A 259 12.91 -28.22 -24.77
C THR A 259 12.69 -26.75 -24.40
N LEU A 260 12.21 -26.50 -23.19
CA LEU A 260 12.01 -25.17 -22.67
C LEU A 260 13.26 -24.68 -21.92
N HIS A 261 13.80 -23.57 -22.37
CA HIS A 261 14.87 -22.83 -21.73
C HIS A 261 14.30 -21.60 -21.05
N VAL A 262 14.64 -21.39 -19.78
CA VAL A 262 14.16 -20.27 -18.97
C VAL A 262 15.33 -19.62 -18.25
N LYS A 263 15.45 -18.31 -18.37
CA LYS A 263 16.44 -17.52 -17.63
C LYS A 263 15.80 -16.30 -16.98
N TRP A 264 16.44 -15.76 -15.96
CA TRP A 264 15.98 -14.54 -15.32
C TRP A 264 16.13 -13.34 -16.26
N TYR A 265 15.09 -12.49 -16.27
CA TYR A 265 15.06 -11.33 -17.16
C TYR A 265 14.70 -10.06 -16.39
N ARG A 266 15.32 -8.98 -16.78
CA ARG A 266 14.95 -7.63 -16.36
C ARG A 266 14.91 -6.73 -17.59
N LYS A 267 13.84 -5.96 -17.72
CA LYS A 267 13.68 -5.02 -18.83
C LYS A 267 14.89 -4.07 -18.89
N GLU A 268 15.41 -3.77 -20.06
CA GLU A 268 16.54 -2.86 -20.25
C GLU A 268 16.29 -1.47 -19.64
N SER A 269 15.03 -1.00 -19.69
CA SER A 269 14.62 0.24 -19.04
C SER A 269 14.70 0.21 -17.51
N SER A 270 14.91 -0.96 -16.90
CA SER A 270 15.08 -1.09 -15.45
C SER A 270 16.43 -0.53 -15.02
N LYS A 271 16.42 0.45 -14.13
CA LYS A 271 17.65 0.99 -13.53
C LYS A 271 18.35 0.00 -12.60
N ASN A 272 17.78 -1.19 -12.38
CA ASN A 272 18.30 -2.22 -11.46
C ASN A 272 18.64 -1.71 -10.05
N ILE A 273 17.92 -0.68 -9.59
CA ILE A 273 18.12 -0.08 -8.27
C ILE A 273 17.45 -0.97 -7.23
N ILE A 274 18.24 -1.40 -6.27
CA ILE A 274 17.79 -2.07 -5.04
C ILE A 274 18.25 -1.27 -3.83
N LEU A 275 17.97 -1.76 -2.62
CA LEU A 275 18.47 -1.11 -1.42
C LEU A 275 20.01 -1.08 -1.42
N HIS A 276 20.59 0.12 -1.43
CA HIS A 276 22.04 0.29 -1.53
C HIS A 276 22.75 -0.24 -0.27
N ALA A 277 23.93 -0.83 -0.43
CA ALA A 277 24.70 -1.42 0.68
C ALA A 277 25.01 -0.44 1.81
N ARG A 278 25.20 0.85 1.50
CA ARG A 278 25.48 1.92 2.47
C ARG A 278 24.22 2.57 3.06
N SER A 279 23.01 2.10 2.72
CA SER A 279 21.79 2.67 3.28
C SER A 279 21.69 2.45 4.79
N ALA A 280 20.96 3.32 5.49
CA ALA A 280 20.72 3.25 6.94
C ALA A 280 19.65 2.20 7.31
N HIS A 281 19.69 1.02 6.72
CA HIS A 281 18.77 -0.09 7.04
C HIS A 281 19.49 -1.19 7.81
N PRO A 282 18.76 -2.01 8.61
CA PRO A 282 19.32 -3.15 9.31
C PRO A 282 20.07 -4.09 8.37
N THR A 283 21.23 -4.59 8.83
CA THR A 283 22.04 -5.56 8.04
C THR A 283 21.24 -6.81 7.70
N ALA A 284 20.30 -7.23 8.55
CA ALA A 284 19.41 -8.36 8.26
C ALA A 284 18.55 -8.13 7.01
N VAL A 285 18.01 -6.91 6.83
CA VAL A 285 17.23 -6.53 5.64
C VAL A 285 18.10 -6.56 4.39
N LYS A 286 19.31 -5.98 4.45
CA LYS A 286 20.28 -6.01 3.34
C LYS A 286 20.65 -7.43 2.93
N ARG A 287 20.90 -8.31 3.90
CA ARG A 287 21.19 -9.74 3.65
C ARG A 287 19.99 -10.46 3.03
N ALA A 288 18.77 -10.14 3.45
CA ALA A 288 17.56 -10.72 2.87
C ALA A 288 17.40 -10.33 1.39
N ILE A 289 17.67 -9.08 1.04
CA ILE A 289 17.64 -8.61 -0.35
C ILE A 289 18.67 -9.33 -1.21
N VAL A 290 19.93 -9.41 -0.75
CA VAL A 290 20.99 -10.14 -1.44
C VAL A 290 20.57 -11.60 -1.67
N ARG A 291 20.10 -12.27 -0.62
CA ARG A 291 19.63 -13.66 -0.71
C ARG A 291 18.49 -13.80 -1.72
N ASN A 292 17.53 -12.89 -1.71
CA ASN A 292 16.39 -12.92 -2.63
C ASN A 292 16.82 -12.78 -4.10
N VAL A 293 17.75 -11.87 -4.40
CA VAL A 293 18.24 -11.68 -5.76
C VAL A 293 18.89 -12.95 -6.29
N PHE A 294 19.83 -13.55 -5.53
CA PHE A 294 20.48 -14.80 -5.95
C PHE A 294 19.51 -16.00 -5.96
N LYS A 295 18.58 -16.06 -5.00
CA LYS A 295 17.54 -17.09 -4.98
C LYS A 295 16.70 -17.02 -6.26
N THR A 296 16.25 -15.81 -6.65
CA THR A 296 15.47 -15.63 -7.88
C THR A 296 16.25 -16.06 -9.11
N ALA A 297 17.53 -15.66 -9.23
CA ALA A 297 18.39 -16.04 -10.36
C ALA A 297 18.53 -17.57 -10.50
N LEU A 298 18.62 -18.28 -9.37
CA LEU A 298 18.76 -19.74 -9.35
C LEU A 298 17.43 -20.47 -9.62
N GLU A 299 16.34 -20.03 -8.98
CA GLU A 299 15.03 -20.71 -9.04
C GLU A 299 14.32 -20.54 -10.38
N VAL A 300 14.57 -19.44 -11.08
CA VAL A 300 13.98 -19.17 -12.39
C VAL A 300 14.65 -19.98 -13.50
N SER A 301 15.94 -20.23 -13.40
CA SER A 301 16.74 -20.79 -14.49
C SER A 301 16.52 -22.30 -14.68
N SER A 302 16.32 -22.74 -15.94
CA SER A 302 16.05 -24.14 -16.28
C SER A 302 17.31 -25.00 -16.35
N GLY A 303 18.42 -24.48 -16.91
CA GLY A 303 19.65 -25.20 -17.14
C GLY A 303 20.88 -24.51 -16.54
N GLU A 304 22.05 -25.12 -16.71
CA GLU A 304 23.28 -24.57 -16.12
C GLU A 304 23.75 -23.30 -16.89
N SER A 305 23.57 -23.25 -18.20
CA SER A 305 23.89 -22.06 -19.01
C SER A 305 23.04 -20.86 -18.60
N GLU A 306 21.72 -21.05 -18.52
CA GLU A 306 20.75 -20.05 -18.11
C GLU A 306 21.00 -19.58 -16.66
N ARG A 307 21.43 -20.51 -15.80
CA ARG A 307 21.78 -20.21 -14.39
C ARG A 307 23.02 -19.35 -14.30
N GLN A 308 24.07 -19.64 -15.09
CA GLN A 308 25.29 -18.83 -15.12
C GLN A 308 25.00 -17.40 -15.60
N GLU A 309 24.18 -17.25 -16.66
CA GLU A 309 23.78 -15.95 -17.17
C GLU A 309 22.97 -15.17 -16.15
N SER A 310 21.99 -15.80 -15.47
CA SER A 310 21.17 -15.19 -14.41
C SER A 310 22.02 -14.79 -13.20
N LEU A 311 23.00 -15.59 -12.81
CA LEU A 311 23.93 -15.28 -11.73
C LEU A 311 24.86 -14.11 -12.08
N ARG A 312 25.31 -14.00 -13.35
CA ARG A 312 26.08 -12.85 -13.82
C ARG A 312 25.28 -11.57 -13.68
N MET A 313 24.03 -11.55 -14.14
CA MET A 313 23.11 -10.42 -13.96
C MET A 313 22.90 -10.09 -12.46
N ALA A 314 22.72 -11.10 -11.60
CA ALA A 314 22.62 -10.90 -10.17
C ALA A 314 23.85 -10.20 -9.58
N ASN A 315 25.06 -10.62 -9.98
CA ASN A 315 26.30 -10.01 -9.53
C ASN A 315 26.45 -8.56 -10.03
N GLU A 316 26.05 -8.25 -11.26
CA GLU A 316 26.06 -6.89 -11.81
C GLU A 316 25.13 -5.98 -11.02
N ILE A 317 23.90 -6.45 -10.71
CA ILE A 317 22.94 -5.71 -9.86
C ILE A 317 23.52 -5.48 -8.47
N MET A 318 24.14 -6.49 -7.87
CA MET A 318 24.75 -6.36 -6.54
C MET A 318 25.87 -5.33 -6.55
N SER A 319 26.79 -5.43 -7.51
CA SER A 319 27.94 -4.53 -7.62
C SER A 319 27.52 -3.08 -7.85
N SER A 320 26.56 -2.83 -8.74
CA SER A 320 26.03 -1.49 -9.02
C SER A 320 25.33 -0.85 -7.82
N ASN A 321 24.87 -1.65 -6.84
CA ASN A 321 24.26 -1.18 -5.61
C ASN A 321 25.20 -1.23 -4.38
N GLY A 322 26.52 -1.35 -4.64
CA GLY A 322 27.56 -1.23 -3.62
C GLY A 322 27.79 -2.46 -2.74
N TYR A 323 27.23 -3.62 -3.13
CA TYR A 323 27.53 -4.88 -2.47
C TYR A 323 28.82 -5.48 -3.05
N SER A 324 29.76 -5.92 -2.19
CA SER A 324 30.96 -6.58 -2.65
C SER A 324 30.67 -8.01 -3.14
N SER A 325 31.27 -8.39 -4.25
CA SER A 325 31.16 -9.71 -4.85
C SER A 325 31.87 -10.84 -4.07
N ARG A 326 32.56 -10.52 -2.98
CA ARG A 326 33.17 -11.55 -2.12
C ARG A 326 32.09 -12.20 -1.25
N PRO A 327 31.80 -13.51 -1.42
CA PRO A 327 30.95 -14.22 -0.49
C PRO A 327 31.67 -14.23 0.87
N ARG A 328 31.23 -13.39 1.82
CA ARG A 328 31.56 -13.62 3.21
C ARG A 328 31.08 -15.02 3.53
N ARG A 329 32.02 -15.94 3.84
CA ARG A 329 31.72 -17.31 4.28
C ARG A 329 30.49 -17.25 5.19
N ALA A 330 29.40 -17.84 4.72
CA ALA A 330 28.20 -17.96 5.52
C ALA A 330 28.62 -18.72 6.80
N ARG A 331 28.57 -18.03 7.94
CA ARG A 331 28.52 -18.76 9.20
C ARG A 331 27.35 -19.74 9.06
N LYS A 332 27.65 -21.04 9.21
CA LYS A 332 26.61 -22.07 9.28
C LYS A 332 25.50 -21.54 10.19
N PRO A 333 24.23 -21.58 9.80
CA PRO A 333 23.17 -21.24 10.72
C PRO A 333 23.36 -22.16 11.91
N THR A 334 23.68 -21.59 13.07
CA THR A 334 23.46 -22.28 14.33
C THR A 334 22.01 -22.74 14.26
N ALA A 335 21.80 -24.04 14.40
CA ALA A 335 20.50 -24.68 14.35
C ALA A 335 19.55 -23.81 15.20
N ALA A 336 18.60 -23.16 14.52
CA ALA A 336 17.51 -22.52 15.21
C ALA A 336 16.81 -23.68 15.93
N ASN A 337 16.91 -23.70 17.24
CA ASN A 337 16.11 -24.57 18.07
C ASN A 337 14.69 -24.48 17.54
N GLY A 338 14.14 -25.62 17.16
CA GLY A 338 12.76 -25.80 16.73
C GLY A 338 11.81 -25.45 17.88
N GLY A 339 11.75 -24.19 18.24
CA GLY A 339 10.76 -23.64 19.15
C GLY A 339 9.40 -23.73 18.47
N ASN A 340 8.48 -24.30 19.19
CA ASN A 340 7.09 -24.52 18.84
C ASN A 340 6.50 -23.26 18.18
N ARG A 341 6.06 -23.34 16.92
CA ARG A 341 5.57 -22.21 16.10
C ARG A 341 4.30 -21.52 16.63
N ASN A 342 3.76 -21.95 17.76
CA ASN A 342 2.50 -21.49 18.33
C ASN A 342 2.62 -20.53 19.53
N GLU A 343 3.81 -20.19 19.99
CA GLU A 343 3.95 -19.20 21.05
C GLU A 343 3.79 -17.79 20.47
N ARG A 344 2.76 -17.06 20.92
CA ARG A 344 2.52 -15.66 20.58
C ARG A 344 3.62 -14.80 21.20
N LYS A 345 4.65 -14.49 20.43
CA LYS A 345 5.71 -13.57 20.85
C LYS A 345 5.20 -12.13 20.84
N LEU A 346 5.54 -11.38 21.88
CA LEU A 346 5.15 -9.98 22.03
C LEU A 346 6.13 -9.09 21.22
N PRO A 347 5.68 -8.34 20.21
CA PRO A 347 6.57 -7.48 19.45
C PRO A 347 6.90 -6.19 20.22
N LEU A 348 8.18 -5.93 20.49
CA LEU A 348 8.71 -4.64 20.92
C LEU A 348 9.13 -3.86 19.68
N CYS A 349 8.29 -2.91 19.26
CA CYS A 349 8.52 -2.11 18.06
C CYS A 349 9.35 -0.87 18.42
N LEU A 350 10.59 -0.76 17.92
CA LEU A 350 11.45 0.40 18.14
C LEU A 350 12.00 0.94 16.81
N PRO A 351 12.21 2.26 16.68
CA PRO A 351 12.91 2.84 15.54
C PRO A 351 14.30 2.23 15.40
N PHE A 352 14.70 1.91 14.17
CA PHE A 352 16.04 1.41 13.91
C PHE A 352 17.06 2.54 13.97
N ILE A 353 18.02 2.47 14.88
CA ILE A 353 19.14 3.41 15.01
C ILE A 353 20.40 2.79 14.39
N SER A 354 20.81 1.62 14.87
CA SER A 354 21.94 0.87 14.35
C SER A 354 21.85 -0.62 14.73
N ASP A 355 22.59 -1.47 14.02
CA ASP A 355 22.69 -2.89 14.37
C ASP A 355 23.29 -3.10 15.77
N ARG A 356 24.20 -2.21 16.21
CA ARG A 356 24.81 -2.25 17.55
C ARG A 356 23.75 -2.02 18.63
N VAL A 357 22.93 -0.98 18.48
CA VAL A 357 21.85 -0.67 19.43
C VAL A 357 20.82 -1.82 19.45
N SER A 358 20.41 -2.32 18.29
CA SER A 358 19.50 -3.46 18.22
C SER A 358 20.05 -4.73 18.87
N ALA A 359 21.36 -4.96 18.78
CA ALA A 359 22.03 -6.09 19.45
C ALA A 359 22.06 -5.91 20.97
N ALA A 360 22.40 -4.70 21.45
CA ALA A 360 22.41 -4.37 22.88
C ALA A 360 21.01 -4.54 23.50
N ILE A 361 19.95 -4.06 22.83
CA ILE A 361 18.56 -4.23 23.30
C ILE A 361 18.19 -5.73 23.38
N ARG A 362 18.56 -6.54 22.38
CA ARG A 362 18.32 -8.00 22.46
C ARG A 362 19.06 -8.64 23.61
N GLN A 363 20.28 -8.20 23.88
CA GLN A 363 21.05 -8.69 25.01
C GLN A 363 20.38 -8.33 26.34
N CYS A 364 19.91 -7.10 26.50
CA CYS A 364 19.13 -6.67 27.68
C CYS A 364 17.85 -7.52 27.85
N LEU A 365 17.10 -7.76 26.78
CA LEU A 365 15.91 -8.61 26.83
C LEU A 365 16.24 -10.05 27.29
N THR A 366 17.37 -10.59 26.81
CA THR A 366 17.84 -11.93 27.22
C THR A 366 18.25 -11.94 28.68
N GLN A 367 18.98 -10.93 29.14
CA GLN A 367 19.40 -10.80 30.55
C GLN A 367 18.22 -10.61 31.50
N ALA A 368 17.18 -9.92 31.05
CA ALA A 368 15.93 -9.72 31.79
C ALA A 368 14.98 -10.95 31.72
N HIS A 369 15.42 -12.07 31.14
CA HIS A 369 14.60 -13.29 30.93
C HIS A 369 13.30 -13.06 30.13
N LEU A 370 13.23 -12.01 29.29
CA LEU A 370 12.09 -11.67 28.44
C LEU A 370 12.18 -12.38 27.07
N GLN A 371 12.18 -13.71 27.08
CA GLN A 371 12.36 -14.53 25.86
C GLN A 371 11.17 -14.46 24.90
N ASP A 372 9.99 -14.11 25.42
CA ASP A 372 8.75 -13.96 24.64
C ASP A 372 8.66 -12.62 23.94
N VAL A 373 9.57 -11.67 24.25
CA VAL A 373 9.62 -10.35 23.61
C VAL A 373 10.56 -10.38 22.42
N VAL A 374 10.07 -9.97 21.25
CA VAL A 374 10.85 -9.89 20.01
C VAL A 374 11.02 -8.45 19.59
N LEU A 375 12.27 -7.99 19.49
CA LEU A 375 12.58 -6.67 18.95
C LEU A 375 12.26 -6.60 17.46
N VAL A 376 11.33 -5.72 17.10
CA VAL A 376 10.98 -5.37 15.71
C VAL A 376 11.53 -3.98 15.41
N ASN A 377 12.49 -3.91 14.49
CA ASN A 377 13.04 -2.63 14.06
C ASN A 377 12.10 -1.96 13.06
N ILE A 378 11.56 -0.81 13.40
CA ILE A 378 10.77 0.03 12.49
C ILE A 378 11.75 0.83 11.62
N PRO A 379 11.66 0.77 10.28
CA PRO A 379 12.50 1.57 9.42
C PRO A 379 12.18 3.07 9.58
N ASN A 380 13.23 3.89 9.55
CA ASN A 380 13.08 5.34 9.55
C ASN A 380 12.30 5.83 8.33
N GLU A 381 11.64 6.97 8.46
CA GLU A 381 10.97 7.61 7.33
C GLU A 381 11.99 7.94 6.23
N ASN A 382 11.64 7.60 4.99
CA ASN A 382 12.51 7.91 3.86
C ASN A 382 12.25 9.34 3.35
N ILE A 383 13.29 9.95 2.76
CA ILE A 383 13.25 11.30 2.20
C ILE A 383 12.11 11.44 1.17
N ARG A 384 11.83 10.38 0.40
CA ARG A 384 10.72 10.39 -0.57
C ARG A 384 9.38 10.64 0.12
N ARG A 385 9.12 10.02 1.28
CA ARG A 385 7.88 10.21 2.04
C ARG A 385 7.77 11.63 2.58
N GLN A 386 8.89 12.26 2.87
CA GLN A 386 8.94 13.66 3.33
C GLN A 386 8.84 14.66 2.17
N LEU A 387 9.53 14.41 1.04
CA LEU A 387 9.62 15.34 -0.08
C LEU A 387 8.48 15.20 -1.08
N VAL A 388 8.05 13.96 -1.39
CA VAL A 388 6.96 13.70 -2.34
C VAL A 388 5.63 13.78 -1.61
N ARG A 389 5.17 14.98 -1.37
CA ARG A 389 3.84 15.27 -0.82
C ARG A 389 2.89 15.57 -1.98
N ASN A 390 2.23 14.57 -2.50
CA ASN A 390 1.25 14.72 -3.60
C ASN A 390 -0.04 15.46 -3.20
N ARG A 391 -0.09 16.05 -2.00
CA ARG A 391 -1.29 16.67 -1.42
C ARG A 391 -1.03 18.11 -0.96
N LEU A 392 -0.30 18.88 -1.74
CA LEU A 392 -0.05 20.30 -1.43
C LEU A 392 -1.36 21.07 -1.24
N TYR A 393 -2.36 20.81 -2.08
CA TYR A 393 -3.66 21.50 -2.04
C TYR A 393 -4.59 20.98 -0.92
N ASP A 394 -4.43 19.73 -0.48
CA ASP A 394 -5.26 19.17 0.59
C ASP A 394 -4.85 19.63 1.99
N LYS A 395 -3.71 20.30 2.09
CA LYS A 395 -3.17 20.88 3.33
C LYS A 395 -3.30 22.40 3.41
N ALA A 396 -3.91 23.02 2.42
CA ALA A 396 -4.21 24.43 2.48
C ALA A 396 -5.33 24.66 3.51
N CYS A 397 -5.13 25.62 4.40
CA CYS A 397 -6.16 26.03 5.32
C CYS A 397 -7.26 26.77 4.57
N VAL A 398 -8.49 26.26 4.67
CA VAL A 398 -9.70 26.90 4.11
C VAL A 398 -10.61 27.46 5.20
N ILE A 399 -10.17 27.45 6.45
CA ILE A 399 -10.93 27.92 7.60
C ILE A 399 -10.77 29.44 7.70
N ARG A 400 -11.87 30.18 7.57
CA ARG A 400 -11.87 31.66 7.51
C ARG A 400 -11.24 32.32 8.76
N ASN A 401 -11.52 31.78 9.94
CA ASN A 401 -11.00 32.27 11.23
C ASN A 401 -10.17 31.17 11.90
N CYS A 402 -9.12 30.70 11.23
CA CYS A 402 -8.28 29.66 11.76
C CYS A 402 -7.41 30.20 12.90
N VAL A 403 -7.47 29.57 14.06
CA VAL A 403 -6.67 29.91 15.25
C VAL A 403 -5.35 29.11 15.33
N VAL A 404 -5.02 28.34 14.29
CA VAL A 404 -3.81 27.50 14.22
C VAL A 404 -2.81 28.04 13.20
N CYS A 405 -3.23 28.17 11.94
CA CYS A 405 -2.32 28.49 10.83
C CYS A 405 -1.67 29.89 10.91
N PRO A 406 -2.32 30.94 11.46
CA PRO A 406 -1.68 32.23 11.65
C PRO A 406 -0.50 32.21 12.64
N TYR A 407 -0.52 31.26 13.58
CA TYR A 407 0.50 31.12 14.64
C TYR A 407 1.46 29.97 14.39
N GLY A 408 1.40 29.32 13.22
CA GLY A 408 2.23 28.24 12.77
C GLY A 408 2.49 28.30 11.27
N ARG A 409 2.34 27.19 10.58
CA ARG A 409 2.46 27.08 9.12
C ARG A 409 1.09 26.89 8.48
N ILE A 410 0.92 27.40 7.26
CA ILE A 410 -0.29 27.17 6.47
C ILE A 410 -0.52 25.63 6.33
N GLY A 411 -1.70 25.18 6.76
CA GLY A 411 -2.08 23.78 6.75
C GLY A 411 -1.83 23.02 8.05
N ASP A 412 -1.26 23.63 9.08
CA ASP A 412 -1.08 22.97 10.40
C ASP A 412 -2.40 22.56 11.04
N CYS A 413 -3.47 23.29 10.79
CA CYS A 413 -4.82 22.92 11.26
C CYS A 413 -5.32 21.57 10.69
N THR A 414 -4.74 21.08 9.58
CA THR A 414 -5.10 19.79 8.97
C THR A 414 -4.24 18.64 9.47
N LYS A 415 -3.21 18.91 10.26
CA LYS A 415 -2.30 17.90 10.79
C LYS A 415 -2.99 16.96 11.78
N THR A 416 -2.57 15.71 11.73
CA THR A 416 -3.04 14.63 12.62
C THR A 416 -1.88 14.09 13.43
N GLY A 417 -2.15 13.48 14.58
CA GLY A 417 -1.09 12.93 15.43
C GLY A 417 -0.22 14.04 16.02
N VAL A 418 -0.82 14.99 16.71
CA VAL A 418 -0.11 16.16 17.24
C VAL A 418 -0.35 16.33 18.73
N VAL A 419 0.67 16.84 19.43
CA VAL A 419 0.54 17.51 20.72
C VAL A 419 0.52 19.01 20.45
N TYR A 420 -0.43 19.73 21.05
CA TYR A 420 -0.67 21.14 20.78
C TYR A 420 -0.88 21.94 22.06
N GLN A 421 -0.58 23.23 22.00
CA GLN A 421 -0.87 24.20 23.04
C GLN A 421 -1.93 25.18 22.56
N ILE A 422 -2.93 25.44 23.40
CA ILE A 422 -3.87 26.56 23.24
C ILE A 422 -3.52 27.61 24.26
N GLU A 423 -3.43 28.85 23.85
CA GLU A 423 -3.16 29.99 24.72
C GLU A 423 -4.30 31.02 24.59
N CYS A 424 -4.76 31.50 25.73
CA CYS A 424 -5.69 32.64 25.82
C CYS A 424 -4.94 33.95 25.52
N LEU A 425 -5.35 34.71 24.51
CA LEU A 425 -4.66 35.94 24.13
C LEU A 425 -4.91 37.09 25.11
N THR A 426 -5.82 36.93 26.05
CA THR A 426 -6.16 37.97 27.06
C THR A 426 -5.36 37.83 28.33
N CYS A 427 -5.20 36.62 28.87
CA CYS A 427 -4.54 36.38 30.16
C CYS A 427 -3.32 35.43 30.07
N HIS A 428 -3.00 34.96 28.87
CA HIS A 428 -1.88 34.05 28.60
C HIS A 428 -1.98 32.67 29.28
N ALA A 429 -3.13 32.31 29.83
CA ALA A 429 -3.35 30.98 30.36
C ALA A 429 -3.29 29.95 29.26
N THR A 430 -2.58 28.84 29.53
CA THR A 430 -2.30 27.81 28.51
C THR A 430 -2.95 26.48 28.85
N TYR A 431 -3.33 25.75 27.79
CA TYR A 431 -3.78 24.36 27.82
C TYR A 431 -2.96 23.53 26.84
N ILE A 432 -2.48 22.36 27.25
CA ILE A 432 -1.80 21.40 26.38
C ILE A 432 -2.69 20.18 26.21
N GLY A 433 -2.81 19.68 24.97
CA GLY A 433 -3.60 18.50 24.64
C GLY A 433 -3.03 17.72 23.45
N GLU A 434 -3.53 16.51 23.26
CA GLU A 434 -3.18 15.65 22.12
C GLU A 434 -4.38 15.36 21.22
N THR A 435 -4.13 15.04 19.97
CA THR A 435 -5.15 14.52 19.07
C THR A 435 -4.57 13.63 17.98
N GLY A 436 -5.20 12.46 17.78
CA GLY A 436 -4.96 11.62 16.59
C GLY A 436 -5.74 12.08 15.35
N ARG A 437 -6.74 12.95 15.52
CA ARG A 437 -7.60 13.52 14.46
C ARG A 437 -6.97 14.81 13.90
N PRO A 438 -7.47 15.34 12.77
CA PRO A 438 -7.05 16.67 12.32
C PRO A 438 -7.21 17.71 13.42
N LEU A 439 -6.17 18.53 13.62
CA LEU A 439 -6.13 19.51 14.71
C LEU A 439 -7.33 20.47 14.68
N SER A 440 -7.75 20.89 13.48
CA SER A 440 -8.93 21.75 13.31
C SER A 440 -10.22 21.15 13.90
N VAL A 441 -10.39 19.83 13.82
CA VAL A 441 -11.57 19.15 14.39
C VAL A 441 -11.53 19.26 15.92
N ARG A 442 -10.37 18.98 16.51
CA ARG A 442 -10.20 19.05 17.97
C ARG A 442 -10.32 20.48 18.48
N ILE A 443 -9.71 21.44 17.78
CA ILE A 443 -9.82 22.86 18.14
C ILE A 443 -11.26 23.35 18.05
N ASN A 444 -12.03 22.94 17.03
CA ASN A 444 -13.45 23.29 16.94
C ASN A 444 -14.27 22.75 18.11
N GLU A 445 -13.94 21.58 18.66
CA GLU A 445 -14.55 21.04 19.88
C GLU A 445 -14.28 21.95 21.10
N HIS A 446 -13.02 22.38 21.27
CA HIS A 446 -12.64 23.32 22.33
C HIS A 446 -13.35 24.66 22.18
N LEU A 447 -13.38 25.24 20.98
CA LEU A 447 -14.06 26.50 20.70
C LEU A 447 -15.59 26.40 20.89
N ALA A 448 -16.18 25.27 20.51
CA ALA A 448 -17.60 25.01 20.77
C ALA A 448 -17.92 24.90 22.28
N SER A 449 -17.03 24.25 23.04
CA SER A 449 -17.16 24.16 24.50
C SER A 449 -16.93 25.50 25.16
N LYS A 450 -16.00 26.33 24.68
CA LYS A 450 -15.78 27.72 25.09
C LYS A 450 -17.06 28.55 24.91
N ARG A 451 -17.68 28.48 23.71
CA ARG A 451 -18.95 29.21 23.44
C ARG A 451 -20.07 28.80 24.37
N ARG A 452 -20.19 27.52 24.67
CA ARG A 452 -21.23 26.96 25.57
C ARG A 452 -20.91 27.15 27.06
N GLN A 453 -19.76 27.69 27.42
CA GLN A 453 -19.26 27.83 28.80
C GLN A 453 -19.32 26.50 29.58
N SER A 454 -18.96 25.42 28.93
CA SER A 454 -19.02 24.08 29.52
C SER A 454 -17.98 23.91 30.62
N LEU A 455 -18.41 23.63 31.85
CA LEU A 455 -17.53 23.40 33.00
C LEU A 455 -16.68 22.13 32.89
N ILE A 456 -17.08 21.21 32.02
CA ILE A 456 -16.37 19.94 31.79
C ILE A 456 -15.13 20.18 30.91
N SER A 457 -15.06 21.29 30.17
CA SER A 457 -13.94 21.55 29.25
C SER A 457 -13.05 22.67 29.76
N PRO A 458 -11.71 22.58 29.58
CA PRO A 458 -10.77 23.58 30.07
C PRO A 458 -11.12 25.02 29.62
N LEU A 459 -11.35 25.25 28.34
CA LEU A 459 -11.67 26.59 27.81
C LEU A 459 -13.07 27.08 28.19
N GLY A 460 -14.03 26.18 28.36
CA GLY A 460 -15.37 26.54 28.80
C GLY A 460 -15.39 26.96 30.28
N LYS A 461 -14.66 26.23 31.12
CA LYS A 461 -14.45 26.54 32.53
C LYS A 461 -13.70 27.86 32.66
N HIS A 462 -12.61 28.04 31.97
CA HIS A 462 -11.80 29.26 31.94
C HIS A 462 -12.62 30.50 31.56
N ARG A 463 -13.51 30.40 30.56
CA ARG A 463 -14.39 31.49 30.17
C ARG A 463 -15.34 31.88 31.30
N LYS A 464 -15.89 30.89 31.99
CA LYS A 464 -16.90 31.14 33.05
C LYS A 464 -16.29 31.67 34.35
N GLU A 465 -15.18 31.05 34.77
CA GLU A 465 -14.55 31.34 36.09
C GLU A 465 -13.57 32.51 36.00
N ASP A 466 -12.70 32.56 35.01
CA ASP A 466 -11.62 33.54 34.97
C ASP A 466 -11.97 34.80 34.14
N HIS A 467 -12.92 34.67 33.18
CA HIS A 467 -13.36 35.75 32.32
C HIS A 467 -14.81 36.20 32.60
N CYS A 468 -15.45 35.74 33.70
CA CYS A 468 -16.82 36.11 34.07
C CYS A 468 -17.84 35.95 32.94
N GLY A 469 -17.65 34.96 32.06
CA GLY A 469 -18.50 34.69 30.89
C GLY A 469 -18.18 35.52 29.65
N ASN A 470 -17.28 36.50 29.71
CA ASN A 470 -16.84 37.27 28.55
C ASN A 470 -16.08 36.42 27.57
N ASP A 471 -16.19 36.72 26.26
CA ASP A 471 -15.45 35.98 25.23
C ASP A 471 -14.01 36.47 25.15
N PHE A 472 -13.10 35.59 24.68
CA PHE A 472 -11.69 35.87 24.49
C PHE A 472 -11.19 35.16 23.25
N ASP A 473 -10.12 35.69 22.64
CA ASP A 473 -9.45 35.04 21.53
C ASP A 473 -8.38 34.05 22.00
N VAL A 474 -8.12 33.06 21.17
CA VAL A 474 -7.12 32.03 21.44
C VAL A 474 -6.22 31.82 20.25
N GLN A 475 -4.99 31.43 20.52
CA GLN A 475 -4.07 30.90 19.53
C GLN A 475 -3.77 29.43 19.82
N CYS A 476 -3.41 28.67 18.77
CA CYS A 476 -3.02 27.28 18.91
C CYS A 476 -1.75 27.00 18.13
N THR A 477 -0.76 26.42 18.81
CA THR A 477 0.53 26.03 18.24
C THR A 477 0.74 24.52 18.39
N ILE A 478 1.42 23.89 17.42
CA ILE A 478 1.82 22.49 17.50
C ILE A 478 3.15 22.39 18.23
N LEU A 479 3.20 21.59 19.27
CA LEU A 479 4.40 21.32 20.07
C LEU A 479 5.18 20.13 19.54
N ALA A 480 4.49 19.04 19.17
CA ALA A 480 5.12 17.81 18.67
C ALA A 480 4.21 17.05 17.69
N PHE A 481 4.85 16.16 16.91
CA PHE A 481 4.17 15.24 15.99
C PHE A 481 4.46 13.80 16.39
N GLU A 482 3.40 13.02 16.65
CA GLU A 482 3.49 11.60 16.92
C GLU A 482 2.22 10.86 16.47
N THR A 483 2.37 9.86 15.63
CA THR A 483 1.24 9.11 15.08
C THR A 483 0.79 7.95 15.97
N GLU A 484 1.70 7.40 16.77
CA GLU A 484 1.39 6.32 17.70
C GLU A 484 0.70 6.90 18.94
N ILE A 485 -0.40 6.24 19.40
CA ILE A 485 -1.28 6.78 20.44
C ILE A 485 -0.56 6.85 21.79
N SER A 486 0.13 5.79 22.19
CA SER A 486 0.79 5.71 23.51
C SER A 486 1.96 6.68 23.59
N ALA A 487 2.77 6.77 22.53
CA ALA A 487 3.88 7.71 22.44
C ALA A 487 3.38 9.16 22.45
N ARG A 488 2.27 9.46 21.75
CA ARG A 488 1.69 10.81 21.74
C ARG A 488 1.16 11.23 23.11
N LYS A 489 0.50 10.33 23.84
CA LYS A 489 0.05 10.59 25.22
C LYS A 489 1.23 10.76 26.18
N ALA A 490 2.31 10.03 26.00
CA ALA A 490 3.53 10.22 26.78
C ALA A 490 4.15 11.58 26.49
N LEU A 491 4.22 12.00 25.22
CA LEU A 491 4.68 13.35 24.84
C LEU A 491 3.79 14.45 25.42
N GLU A 492 2.47 14.30 25.38
CA GLU A 492 1.54 15.24 26.04
C GLU A 492 1.86 15.39 27.51
N ALA A 493 2.03 14.29 28.25
CA ALA A 493 2.36 14.30 29.66
C ALA A 493 3.72 14.96 29.95
N LEU A 494 4.74 14.70 29.12
CA LEU A 494 6.06 15.34 29.21
C LEU A 494 5.95 16.86 28.97
N TRP A 495 5.23 17.31 27.95
CA TRP A 495 5.00 18.73 27.68
C TRP A 495 4.22 19.42 28.80
N ILE A 496 3.20 18.77 29.39
CA ILE A 496 2.45 19.29 30.52
C ILE A 496 3.37 19.45 31.73
N LEU A 497 4.25 18.47 31.99
CA LEU A 497 5.21 18.53 33.08
C LEU A 497 6.24 19.66 32.88
N ALA A 498 6.77 19.81 31.67
CA ALA A 498 7.78 20.82 31.33
C ALA A 498 7.21 22.25 31.35
N ARG A 499 5.98 22.45 30.86
CA ARG A 499 5.37 23.79 30.69
C ARG A 499 4.42 24.19 31.81
N THR A 500 4.01 23.27 32.67
CA THR A 500 3.07 23.49 33.79
C THR A 500 1.85 24.38 33.44
N PRO A 501 1.05 24.02 32.39
CA PRO A 501 -0.02 24.84 31.89
C PRO A 501 -1.15 24.98 32.93
N GLY A 502 -1.66 26.22 33.11
CA GLY A 502 -2.66 26.52 34.15
C GLY A 502 -4.04 25.93 33.92
N LEU A 503 -4.39 25.58 32.69
CA LEU A 503 -5.74 25.09 32.34
C LEU A 503 -5.86 23.55 32.31
N ASN A 504 -4.76 22.80 32.46
CA ASN A 504 -4.80 21.34 32.55
C ASN A 504 -5.18 20.90 33.98
N SER A 505 -6.09 19.95 34.08
CA SER A 505 -6.41 19.33 35.38
C SER A 505 -5.40 18.19 35.67
N ARG A 506 -5.07 18.03 36.96
CA ARG A 506 -4.09 17.00 37.41
C ARG A 506 -4.54 15.56 37.11
N ASN A 507 -5.82 15.32 36.88
CA ASN A 507 -6.40 13.99 36.68
C ASN A 507 -6.50 13.56 35.20
N GLU A 508 -6.13 14.41 34.24
CA GLU A 508 -6.30 14.12 32.80
C GLU A 508 -5.02 13.63 32.13
N GLN A 509 -3.91 13.62 32.85
CA GLN A 509 -2.60 13.28 32.29
C GLN A 509 -2.10 11.89 32.70
N MET A 510 -1.34 11.26 31.82
CA MET A 510 -0.60 10.05 32.14
C MET A 510 0.46 10.35 33.20
N SER A 511 0.52 9.59 34.30
CA SER A 511 1.57 9.76 35.30
C SER A 511 2.92 9.35 34.72
N ILE A 512 3.89 10.25 34.76
CA ILE A 512 5.29 9.97 34.40
C ILE A 512 5.95 9.38 35.65
N THR A 513 6.59 8.23 35.50
CA THR A 513 7.32 7.57 36.58
C THR A 513 8.57 8.38 36.96
N SER A 514 8.95 8.34 38.23
CA SER A 514 10.14 9.00 38.76
C SER A 514 11.44 8.64 38.00
N ASP A 515 11.48 7.45 37.42
CA ASP A 515 12.62 6.94 36.66
C ASP A 515 12.86 7.68 35.33
N LEU A 516 11.81 8.34 34.78
CA LEU A 516 11.93 9.13 33.55
C LEU A 516 12.27 10.61 33.81
N MET A 517 12.12 11.09 35.03
CA MET A 517 12.41 12.49 35.40
C MET A 517 13.81 12.97 35.09
N PRO A 518 14.89 12.17 35.33
CA PRO A 518 16.26 12.57 34.99
C PRO A 518 16.51 12.81 33.49
N PHE A 519 15.67 12.27 32.63
CA PHE A 519 15.83 12.35 31.17
C PHE A 519 15.07 13.54 30.55
N LEU A 520 14.29 14.28 31.31
CA LEU A 520 13.53 15.44 30.82
C LEU A 520 14.42 16.51 30.16
N SER A 521 15.60 16.76 30.73
CA SER A 521 16.57 17.72 30.18
C SER A 521 17.14 17.30 28.80
N LEU A 522 17.05 16.01 28.46
CA LEU A 522 17.49 15.47 27.16
C LEU A 522 16.41 15.55 26.07
N CYS A 523 15.17 15.86 26.45
CA CYS A 523 14.05 15.86 25.53
C CYS A 523 13.88 17.17 24.76
N GLU A 524 14.68 18.20 25.02
CA GLU A 524 14.60 19.55 24.40
C GLU A 524 13.14 20.12 24.38
N LEU A 525 12.40 19.94 25.49
CA LEU A 525 10.99 20.32 25.64
C LEU A 525 10.80 21.78 26.07
#